data_9899dacb43aa1c258822955e107c48bb
#
_entry.id   9899dacb43aa1c258822955e107c48bb
#
_cell.length_a   1.000
_cell.length_b   1.000
_cell.length_c   1.000
_cell.angle_alpha   90.00
_cell.angle_beta   90.00
_cell.angle_gamma   90.00
#
_symmetry.space_group_name_H-M   'P 1'
#
loop_
_entity.id
_entity.type
_entity.pdbx_description
1 polymer ?
#
loop_
_entity_poly.entity_id
_entity_poly.type
_entity_poly.pdbx_seq_one_letter_code
_entity_poly.pdbx_strand_id
1 'polypeptide(L)'
;MKKKDWLFWLLLLIAASTALTGAVQVIAPAFILRLLSAEVTITSAHFFAIVGMFMVLFGGATLHALLSLKHHPVVILWSSFQKFGASGAVALGVQHGVFSSLAIIVAVVDLLSGLLAFWYWLRIKRETELSR
;
A
#
# COMPACT_ATOMS: atom_id res chain seq x y z
N MET A 1 -6.30 -18.53 -17.12
CA MET A 1 -5.79 -18.93 -15.81
C MET A 1 -4.71 -17.96 -15.36
N LYS A 2 -4.77 -17.49 -14.10
CA LYS A 2 -3.76 -16.54 -13.59
C LYS A 2 -2.38 -17.22 -13.51
N LYS A 3 -1.37 -16.59 -14.11
CA LYS A 3 0.02 -17.03 -13.92
C LYS A 3 0.49 -16.59 -12.52
N LYS A 4 0.78 -17.57 -11.67
CA LYS A 4 1.37 -17.36 -10.34
C LYS A 4 2.90 -17.30 -10.45
N ASP A 5 3.40 -16.28 -11.11
CA ASP A 5 4.84 -16.02 -11.27
C ASP A 5 5.41 -15.22 -10.09
N TRP A 6 6.69 -14.87 -10.16
CA TRP A 6 7.39 -14.12 -9.11
C TRP A 6 6.69 -12.77 -8.79
N LEU A 7 6.15 -12.08 -9.81
CA LEU A 7 5.48 -10.80 -9.64
C LEU A 7 4.15 -10.96 -8.87
N PHE A 8 3.40 -12.04 -9.14
CA PHE A 8 2.20 -12.38 -8.36
C PHE A 8 2.53 -12.58 -6.88
N TRP A 9 3.56 -13.37 -6.57
CA TRP A 9 3.96 -13.65 -5.19
C TRP A 9 4.49 -12.42 -4.47
N LEU A 10 5.26 -11.58 -5.18
CA LEU A 10 5.76 -10.32 -4.64
C LEU A 10 4.60 -9.36 -4.30
N LEU A 11 3.62 -9.22 -5.20
CA LEU A 11 2.43 -8.40 -4.93
C LEU A 11 1.58 -8.96 -3.79
N LEU A 12 1.47 -10.28 -3.68
CA LEU A 12 0.78 -10.91 -2.56
C LEU A 12 1.46 -10.55 -1.22
N LEU A 13 2.80 -10.61 -1.18
CA LEU A 13 3.59 -10.22 -0.01
C LEU A 13 3.41 -8.73 0.30
N ILE A 14 3.46 -7.85 -0.70
CA ILE A 14 3.25 -6.41 -0.55
C ILE A 14 1.86 -6.13 0.02
N ALA A 15 0.82 -6.76 -0.52
CA ALA A 15 -0.55 -6.57 -0.07
C ALA A 15 -0.76 -7.07 1.38
N ALA A 16 -0.20 -8.24 1.71
CA ALA A 16 -0.24 -8.78 3.06
C ALA A 16 0.50 -7.87 4.06
N SER A 17 1.69 -7.39 3.70
CA SER A 17 2.47 -6.46 4.52
C SER A 17 1.73 -5.14 4.72
N THR A 18 1.08 -4.61 3.68
CA THR A 18 0.28 -3.38 3.76
C THR A 18 -0.89 -3.55 4.74
N ALA A 19 -1.63 -4.65 4.65
CA ALA A 19 -2.75 -4.93 5.56
C ALA A 19 -2.25 -5.11 7.00
N LEU A 20 -1.16 -5.84 7.21
CA LEU A 20 -0.57 -6.08 8.53
C LEU A 20 -0.05 -4.78 9.16
N THR A 21 0.71 -3.98 8.41
CA THR A 21 1.20 -2.67 8.88
C THR A 21 0.03 -1.75 9.21
N GLY A 22 -1.00 -1.73 8.37
CA GLY A 22 -2.23 -0.98 8.64
C GLY A 22 -2.92 -1.42 9.93
N ALA A 23 -3.01 -2.72 10.18
CA ALA A 23 -3.58 -3.26 11.42
C ALA A 23 -2.78 -2.82 12.66
N VAL A 24 -1.46 -2.88 12.62
CA VAL A 24 -0.59 -2.37 13.70
C VAL A 24 -0.80 -0.87 13.89
N GLN A 25 -0.94 -0.12 12.81
CA GLN A 25 -1.17 1.33 12.85
C GLN A 25 -2.54 1.69 13.46
N VAL A 26 -3.57 0.86 13.26
CA VAL A 26 -4.89 1.01 13.91
C VAL A 26 -4.78 0.73 15.41
N ILE A 27 -4.11 -0.36 15.79
CA ILE A 27 -4.05 -0.82 17.17
C ILE A 27 -3.10 0.04 18.01
N ALA A 28 -1.94 0.44 17.46
CA ALA A 28 -0.88 1.14 18.13
C ALA A 28 -0.35 2.35 17.33
N PRO A 29 -1.20 3.34 16.98
CA PRO A 29 -0.81 4.46 16.12
C PRO A 29 0.32 5.30 16.76
N ALA A 30 0.29 5.53 18.07
CA ALA A 30 1.31 6.27 18.77
C ALA A 30 2.70 5.61 18.71
N PHE A 31 2.74 4.28 18.70
CA PHE A 31 4.00 3.54 18.56
C PHE A 31 4.65 3.82 17.20
N ILE A 32 3.90 3.72 16.12
CA ILE A 32 4.43 3.98 14.77
C ILE A 32 4.80 5.45 14.58
N LEU A 33 4.00 6.39 15.09
CA LEU A 33 4.34 7.81 15.06
C LEU A 33 5.66 8.11 15.77
N ARG A 34 5.91 7.50 16.94
CA ARG A 34 7.20 7.63 17.63
C ARG A 34 8.37 7.08 16.83
N LEU A 35 8.21 5.94 16.17
CA LEU A 35 9.23 5.38 15.27
C LEU A 35 9.60 6.35 14.15
N LEU A 36 8.63 7.12 13.65
CA LEU A 36 8.83 8.11 12.60
C LEU A 36 9.25 9.48 13.16
N SER A 37 9.47 9.59 14.48
CA SER A 37 9.78 10.83 15.19
C SER A 37 8.74 11.94 14.96
N ALA A 38 7.47 11.54 14.74
CA ALA A 38 6.35 12.45 14.59
C ALA A 38 5.78 12.86 15.95
N GLU A 39 5.15 14.04 15.98
CA GLU A 39 4.46 14.49 17.18
C GLU A 39 3.26 13.60 17.51
N VAL A 40 3.18 13.13 18.74
CA VAL A 40 2.11 12.26 19.24
C VAL A 40 1.14 13.06 20.09
N THR A 41 -0.02 13.36 19.51
CA THR A 41 -1.19 13.92 20.19
C THR A 41 -2.36 12.97 20.06
N ILE A 42 -3.43 13.18 20.81
CA ILE A 42 -4.68 12.40 20.65
C ILE A 42 -5.19 12.53 19.21
N THR A 43 -5.14 13.73 18.65
CA THR A 43 -5.60 14.01 17.28
C THR A 43 -4.73 13.33 16.24
N SER A 44 -3.40 13.47 16.32
CA SER A 44 -2.49 12.84 15.35
C SER A 44 -2.58 11.32 15.38
N ALA A 45 -2.66 10.73 16.57
CA ALA A 45 -2.81 9.30 16.73
C ALA A 45 -4.14 8.78 16.15
N HIS A 46 -5.23 9.53 16.34
CA HIS A 46 -6.53 9.16 15.81
C HIS A 46 -6.55 9.20 14.27
N PHE A 47 -6.09 10.29 13.65
CA PHE A 47 -6.02 10.39 12.18
C PHE A 47 -5.05 9.36 11.60
N PHE A 48 -3.97 9.08 12.27
CA PHE A 48 -3.01 8.07 11.83
C PHE A 48 -3.60 6.66 11.89
N ALA A 49 -4.44 6.37 12.89
CA ALA A 49 -5.21 5.12 12.95
C ALA A 49 -6.21 4.99 11.77
N ILE A 50 -6.85 6.09 11.37
CA ILE A 50 -7.73 6.12 10.19
C ILE A 50 -6.93 5.77 8.92
N VAL A 51 -5.74 6.31 8.75
CA VAL A 51 -4.84 5.94 7.64
C VAL A 51 -4.52 4.44 7.68
N GLY A 52 -4.24 3.89 8.86
CA GLY A 52 -4.03 2.45 9.05
C GLY A 52 -5.24 1.61 8.63
N MET A 53 -6.45 2.06 8.95
CA MET A 53 -7.68 1.42 8.50
C MET A 53 -7.76 1.36 6.96
N PHE A 54 -7.46 2.46 6.27
CA PHE A 54 -7.44 2.45 4.81
C PHE A 54 -6.35 1.52 4.25
N MET A 55 -5.21 1.40 4.92
CA MET A 55 -4.18 0.43 4.54
C MET A 55 -4.67 -1.01 4.66
N VAL A 56 -5.43 -1.34 5.72
CA VAL A 56 -6.08 -2.66 5.87
C VAL A 56 -7.06 -2.91 4.73
N LEU A 57 -7.90 -1.93 4.41
CA LEU A 57 -8.91 -2.07 3.35
C LEU A 57 -8.26 -2.24 1.97
N PHE A 58 -7.28 -1.43 1.60
CA PHE A 58 -6.60 -1.55 0.31
C PHE A 58 -5.73 -2.81 0.23
N GLY A 59 -5.01 -3.15 1.29
CA GLY A 59 -4.25 -4.39 1.37
C GLY A 59 -5.16 -5.62 1.28
N GLY A 60 -6.26 -5.62 2.01
CA GLY A 60 -7.27 -6.68 1.98
C GLY A 60 -7.94 -6.82 0.61
N ALA A 61 -8.34 -5.71 0.00
CA ALA A 61 -8.92 -5.71 -1.35
C ALA A 61 -7.94 -6.26 -2.40
N THR A 62 -6.66 -5.88 -2.29
CA THR A 62 -5.61 -6.38 -3.19
C THR A 62 -5.37 -7.87 -2.99
N LEU A 63 -5.31 -8.35 -1.75
CA LEU A 63 -5.21 -9.79 -1.43
C LEU A 63 -6.40 -10.54 -2.02
N HIS A 64 -7.61 -10.05 -1.80
CA HIS A 64 -8.82 -10.66 -2.35
C HIS A 64 -8.77 -10.72 -3.88
N ALA A 65 -8.38 -9.62 -4.54
CA ALA A 65 -8.26 -9.57 -6.00
C ALA A 65 -7.21 -10.55 -6.54
N LEU A 66 -6.07 -10.67 -5.86
CA LEU A 66 -5.00 -11.59 -6.24
C LEU A 66 -5.40 -13.07 -6.04
N LEU A 67 -6.07 -13.39 -4.94
CA LEU A 67 -6.47 -14.76 -4.58
C LEU A 67 -7.75 -15.21 -5.31
N SER A 68 -8.56 -14.30 -5.82
CA SER A 68 -9.75 -14.61 -6.62
C SER A 68 -9.39 -15.36 -7.90
N LEU A 69 -10.26 -16.26 -8.34
CA LEU A 69 -10.10 -17.02 -9.61
C LEU A 69 -10.15 -16.10 -10.85
N LYS A 70 -10.93 -15.02 -10.78
CA LYS A 70 -11.05 -14.03 -11.86
C LYS A 70 -10.07 -12.89 -11.67
N HIS A 71 -9.68 -12.24 -12.78
CA HIS A 71 -8.90 -11.01 -12.73
C HIS A 71 -9.78 -9.83 -12.31
N HIS A 72 -9.27 -9.01 -11.41
CA HIS A 72 -9.88 -7.77 -10.95
C HIS A 72 -8.93 -6.59 -11.21
N PRO A 73 -8.72 -6.20 -12.49
CA PRO A 73 -7.71 -5.21 -12.85
C PRO A 73 -7.96 -3.84 -12.20
N VAL A 74 -9.23 -3.46 -12.01
CA VAL A 74 -9.59 -2.18 -11.36
C VAL A 74 -9.05 -2.10 -9.94
N VAL A 75 -9.15 -3.18 -9.17
CA VAL A 75 -8.64 -3.20 -7.78
C VAL A 75 -7.13 -3.01 -7.75
N ILE A 76 -6.40 -3.69 -8.65
CA ILE A 76 -4.95 -3.58 -8.74
C ILE A 76 -4.53 -2.16 -9.16
N LEU A 77 -5.25 -1.53 -10.10
CA LEU A 77 -4.98 -0.16 -10.51
C LEU A 77 -5.12 0.83 -9.34
N TRP A 78 -6.23 0.77 -8.61
CA TRP A 78 -6.46 1.67 -7.47
C TRP A 78 -5.50 1.41 -6.32
N SER A 79 -5.08 0.17 -6.11
CA SER A 79 -4.03 -0.17 -5.14
C SER A 79 -2.68 0.43 -5.53
N SER A 80 -2.36 0.47 -6.83
CA SER A 80 -1.18 1.17 -7.34
C SER A 80 -1.24 2.68 -7.05
N PHE A 81 -2.37 3.33 -7.33
CA PHE A 81 -2.57 4.76 -7.04
C PHE A 81 -2.51 5.06 -5.54
N GLN A 82 -3.06 4.18 -4.70
CA GLN A 82 -2.93 4.32 -3.25
C GLN A 82 -1.46 4.33 -2.82
N LYS A 83 -0.63 3.47 -3.39
CA LYS A 83 0.81 3.42 -3.11
C LYS A 83 1.54 4.68 -3.59
N PHE A 84 1.23 5.19 -4.78
CA PHE A 84 1.79 6.46 -5.25
C PHE A 84 1.37 7.63 -4.37
N GLY A 85 0.11 7.68 -3.97
CA GLY A 85 -0.39 8.72 -3.05
C GLY A 85 0.29 8.65 -1.67
N ALA A 86 0.44 7.45 -1.12
CA ALA A 86 1.14 7.23 0.15
C ALA A 86 2.61 7.66 0.07
N SER A 87 3.32 7.27 -1.00
CA SER A 87 4.71 7.69 -1.23
C SER A 87 4.84 9.21 -1.27
N GLY A 88 4.00 9.90 -2.06
CA GLY A 88 4.00 11.35 -2.15
C GLY A 88 3.67 12.04 -0.83
N ALA A 89 2.65 11.56 -0.12
CA ALA A 89 2.25 12.12 1.16
C ALA A 89 3.34 11.96 2.24
N VAL A 90 4.00 10.81 2.31
CA VAL A 90 5.11 10.58 3.25
C VAL A 90 6.32 11.45 2.89
N ALA A 91 6.67 11.55 1.61
CA ALA A 91 7.77 12.42 1.15
C ALA A 91 7.52 13.89 1.51
N LEU A 92 6.31 14.39 1.30
CA LEU A 92 5.90 15.74 1.72
C LEU A 92 5.96 15.89 3.25
N GLY A 93 5.56 14.87 4.01
CA GLY A 93 5.65 14.88 5.46
C GLY A 93 7.09 15.02 5.96
N VAL A 94 8.04 14.37 5.31
CA VAL A 94 9.49 14.52 5.62
C VAL A 94 9.95 15.93 5.25
N GLN A 95 9.57 16.44 4.07
CA GLN A 95 9.94 17.79 3.63
C GLN A 95 9.42 18.88 4.58
N HIS A 96 8.21 18.69 5.13
CA HIS A 96 7.61 19.63 6.09
C HIS A 96 8.05 19.40 7.55
N GLY A 97 8.98 18.48 7.80
CA GLY A 97 9.47 18.18 9.15
C GLY A 97 8.47 17.45 10.05
N VAL A 98 7.40 16.87 9.48
CA VAL A 98 6.41 16.07 10.21
C VAL A 98 6.97 14.69 10.59
N PHE A 99 7.76 14.09 9.68
CA PHE A 99 8.42 12.81 9.87
C PHE A 99 9.93 12.95 9.77
N SER A 100 10.67 12.06 10.45
CA SER A 100 12.12 11.96 10.29
C SER A 100 12.49 11.44 8.89
N SER A 101 13.76 11.63 8.51
CA SER A 101 14.31 11.10 7.25
C SER A 101 14.18 9.58 7.10
N LEU A 102 13.99 8.85 8.19
CA LEU A 102 13.71 7.40 8.18
C LEU A 102 12.44 7.08 7.37
N ALA A 103 11.44 7.96 7.38
CA ALA A 103 10.21 7.78 6.63
C ALA A 103 10.41 7.81 5.10
N ILE A 104 11.54 8.31 4.59
CA ILE A 104 11.89 8.23 3.16
C ILE A 104 11.99 6.77 2.70
N ILE A 105 12.44 5.86 3.55
CA ILE A 105 12.46 4.43 3.24
C ILE A 105 11.04 3.93 2.94
N VAL A 106 10.06 4.35 3.74
CA VAL A 106 8.64 4.01 3.54
C VAL A 106 8.14 4.58 2.20
N ALA A 107 8.45 5.84 1.91
CA ALA A 107 8.06 6.49 0.64
C ALA A 107 8.65 5.76 -0.57
N VAL A 108 9.92 5.34 -0.52
CA VAL A 108 10.58 4.59 -1.60
C VAL A 108 9.95 3.21 -1.77
N VAL A 109 9.71 2.48 -0.68
CA VAL A 109 9.06 1.15 -0.72
C VAL A 109 7.65 1.26 -1.30
N ASP A 110 6.88 2.27 -0.92
CA ASP A 110 5.54 2.49 -1.48
C ASP A 110 5.59 2.86 -2.97
N LEU A 111 6.55 3.69 -3.40
CA LEU A 111 6.74 4.02 -4.81
C LEU A 111 7.04 2.77 -5.64
N LEU A 112 8.00 1.97 -5.22
CA LEU A 112 8.37 0.72 -5.91
C LEU A 112 7.20 -0.27 -5.93
N SER A 113 6.47 -0.40 -4.83
CA SER A 113 5.28 -1.25 -4.73
C SER A 113 4.18 -0.78 -5.69
N GLY A 114 3.97 0.53 -5.81
CA GLY A 114 3.03 1.13 -6.75
C GLY A 114 3.41 0.85 -8.21
N LEU A 115 4.70 1.00 -8.56
CA LEU A 115 5.20 0.69 -9.90
C LEU A 115 5.02 -0.80 -10.27
N LEU A 116 5.32 -1.70 -9.33
CA LEU A 116 5.12 -3.14 -9.53
C LEU A 116 3.64 -3.51 -9.71
N ALA A 117 2.75 -2.91 -8.91
CA ALA A 117 1.31 -3.12 -9.03
C ALA A 117 0.78 -2.57 -10.36
N PHE A 118 1.26 -1.39 -10.79
CA PHE A 118 0.89 -0.80 -12.07
C PHE A 118 1.35 -1.65 -13.26
N TRP A 119 2.57 -2.17 -13.20
CA TRP A 119 3.08 -3.10 -14.21
C TRP A 119 2.24 -4.38 -14.28
N TYR A 120 1.90 -4.97 -13.12
CA TYR A 120 1.04 -6.14 -13.08
C TYR A 120 -0.36 -5.85 -13.65
N TRP A 121 -0.92 -4.68 -13.33
CA TRP A 121 -2.20 -4.24 -13.91
C TRP A 121 -2.15 -4.16 -15.45
N LEU A 122 -1.11 -3.55 -16.02
CA LEU A 122 -0.93 -3.50 -17.48
C LEU A 122 -0.88 -4.89 -18.10
N ARG A 123 -0.24 -5.83 -17.45
CA ARG A 123 -0.12 -7.20 -17.91
C ARG A 123 -1.48 -7.90 -17.92
N ILE A 124 -2.22 -7.88 -16.84
CA ILE A 124 -3.53 -8.55 -16.74
C ILE A 124 -4.57 -7.88 -17.65
N LYS A 125 -4.48 -6.58 -17.88
CA LYS A 125 -5.34 -5.87 -18.82
C LYS A 125 -5.14 -6.40 -20.23
N ARG A 126 -3.89 -6.54 -20.70
CA ARG A 126 -3.56 -7.10 -22.01
C ARG A 126 -4.06 -8.54 -22.17
N GLU A 127 -3.87 -9.38 -21.15
CA GLU A 127 -4.35 -10.76 -21.17
C GLU A 127 -5.88 -10.84 -21.28
N THR A 128 -6.59 -9.94 -20.61
CA THR A 128 -8.07 -9.87 -20.67
C THR A 128 -8.57 -9.38 -22.04
N GLU A 129 -7.87 -8.45 -22.68
CA GLU A 129 -8.22 -7.95 -24.02
C GLU A 129 -7.99 -9.01 -25.12
N LEU A 130 -6.93 -9.81 -25.01
CA LEU A 130 -6.60 -10.87 -25.95
C LEU A 130 -7.52 -12.11 -25.83
N SER A 131 -8.23 -12.26 -24.71
CA SER A 131 -9.16 -13.37 -24.46
C SER A 131 -10.61 -13.08 -24.88
N ARG A 132 -10.89 -11.89 -25.42
CA ARG A 132 -12.19 -11.46 -25.97
C ARG A 132 -12.24 -11.63 -27.47
#